data_e5d032ecf3f5ed20ae682fd853680580
#
_entry.id   e5d032ecf3f5ed20ae682fd853680580
#
_cell.length_a   1.000
_cell.length_b   1.000
_cell.length_c   1.000
_cell.angle_alpha   90.00
_cell.angle_beta   90.00
_cell.angle_gamma   90.00
#
_symmetry.space_group_name_H-M   'P 1'
#
loop_
_entity.id
_entity.type
_entity.pdbx_description
1 polymer ?
#
loop_
_entity_poly.entity_id
_entity_poly.type
_entity_poly.pdbx_seq_one_letter_code
_entity_poly.pdbx_strand_id
1 'polypeptide(L)'
;MVDHRRLRSPLAALLCLAAVPALAGEKKGFDARWKEAERNVKTGPGEQYFNQVFFKELYGKFAVHMTECTQRTGERMMADLHAAVELGARGQVLRVLVRPEIKPSKCFADLVKRDTFSAPPSDHFWVPVTIKFTAQ
;
A
#
# COMPACT_ATOMS: atom_id res chain seq x y z
N MET A 1 53.82 28.97 43.02
CA MET A 1 52.38 29.38 43.01
C MET A 1 51.84 29.08 41.66
N VAL A 2 51.05 28.02 41.53
CA VAL A 2 50.42 27.61 40.28
C VAL A 2 48.93 27.72 40.49
N ASP A 3 48.33 28.60 39.74
CA ASP A 3 46.90 28.88 39.80
C ASP A 3 46.18 27.98 38.81
N HIS A 4 45.48 26.96 39.31
CA HIS A 4 44.68 26.06 38.54
C HIS A 4 43.27 26.63 38.36
N ARG A 5 43.07 27.39 37.34
CA ARG A 5 41.71 27.73 36.91
C ARG A 5 41.14 26.58 36.07
N ARG A 6 40.26 25.85 36.69
CA ARG A 6 39.42 24.83 36.04
C ARG A 6 38.43 25.50 35.10
N LEU A 7 38.61 25.24 33.82
CA LEU A 7 37.59 25.47 32.82
C LEU A 7 36.55 24.35 32.90
N ARG A 8 35.40 24.65 33.44
CA ARG A 8 34.25 23.79 33.36
C ARG A 8 33.50 24.16 32.07
N SER A 9 33.57 23.30 31.09
CA SER A 9 32.69 23.34 29.94
C SER A 9 31.35 22.70 30.32
N PRO A 10 30.22 23.38 30.13
CA PRO A 10 28.92 22.71 30.21
C PRO A 10 28.66 22.00 28.89
N LEU A 11 28.66 20.68 28.94
CA LEU A 11 28.04 19.89 27.88
C LEU A 11 26.57 20.14 27.90
N ALA A 12 26.11 20.99 27.00
CA ALA A 12 24.71 21.07 26.67
C ALA A 12 24.35 19.85 25.81
N ALA A 13 23.80 18.84 26.44
CA ALA A 13 23.17 17.73 25.74
C ALA A 13 21.90 18.24 25.07
N LEU A 14 21.98 18.49 23.76
CA LEU A 14 20.81 18.74 22.94
C LEU A 14 20.10 17.43 22.70
N LEU A 15 19.12 17.11 23.52
CA LEU A 15 18.18 16.05 23.25
C LEU A 15 17.24 16.53 22.16
N CYS A 16 17.55 16.18 20.90
CA CYS A 16 16.58 16.25 19.82
C CYS A 16 15.55 15.16 20.02
N LEU A 17 14.46 15.49 20.68
CA LEU A 17 13.25 14.68 20.64
C LEU A 17 12.65 14.82 19.25
N ALA A 18 12.98 13.89 18.36
CA ALA A 18 12.25 13.71 17.13
C ALA A 18 10.90 13.10 17.48
N ALA A 19 9.88 13.94 17.61
CA ALA A 19 8.50 13.48 17.67
C ALA A 19 8.14 12.89 16.31
N VAL A 20 8.04 11.57 16.23
CA VAL A 20 7.52 10.88 15.05
C VAL A 20 5.99 10.90 15.15
N PRO A 21 5.26 11.58 14.24
CA PRO A 21 3.80 11.51 14.21
C PRO A 21 3.38 10.13 13.68
N ALA A 22 3.14 9.19 14.57
CA ALA A 22 2.96 7.77 14.22
C ALA A 22 1.55 7.39 13.78
N LEU A 23 0.51 8.25 13.83
CA LEU A 23 -0.88 7.78 13.69
C LEU A 23 -1.78 8.59 12.73
N ALA A 24 -1.35 9.74 12.24
CA ALA A 24 -2.10 10.48 11.22
C ALA A 24 -1.81 10.01 9.78
N GLY A 25 -0.89 9.03 9.62
CA GLY A 25 -0.31 8.65 8.34
C GLY A 25 -1.12 7.66 7.50
N GLU A 26 -1.97 6.78 8.11
CA GLU A 26 -2.58 5.68 7.36
C GLU A 26 -3.71 6.14 6.45
N LYS A 27 -4.61 7.03 6.88
CA LYS A 27 -5.66 7.58 6.01
C LYS A 27 -5.10 8.49 4.93
N LYS A 28 -4.10 9.32 5.27
CA LYS A 28 -3.39 10.15 4.30
C LYS A 28 -2.54 9.32 3.34
N GLY A 29 -2.01 8.20 3.83
CA GLY A 29 -1.24 7.26 3.03
C GLY A 29 -2.06 6.65 1.90
N PHE A 30 -3.27 6.17 2.18
CA PHE A 30 -4.15 5.62 1.15
C PHE A 30 -4.48 6.65 0.07
N ASP A 31 -4.96 7.83 0.45
CA ASP A 31 -5.39 8.86 -0.52
C ASP A 31 -4.22 9.30 -1.41
N ALA A 32 -3.03 9.50 -0.85
CA ALA A 32 -1.85 9.89 -1.62
C ALA A 32 -1.43 8.79 -2.62
N ARG A 33 -1.45 7.53 -2.19
CA ARG A 33 -1.09 6.39 -3.05
C ARG A 33 -2.16 6.09 -4.08
N TRP A 34 -3.43 6.28 -3.73
CA TRP A 34 -4.52 6.16 -4.68
C TRP A 34 -4.39 7.16 -5.83
N LYS A 35 -4.15 8.43 -5.51
CA LYS A 35 -3.93 9.47 -6.53
C LYS A 35 -2.71 9.19 -7.40
N GLU A 36 -1.62 8.72 -6.80
CA GLU A 36 -0.43 8.29 -7.55
C GLU A 36 -0.75 7.13 -8.50
N ALA A 37 -1.46 6.13 -8.00
CA ALA A 37 -1.90 4.98 -8.78
C ALA A 37 -2.78 5.40 -9.97
N GLU A 38 -3.76 6.27 -9.74
CA GLU A 38 -4.60 6.81 -10.81
C GLU A 38 -3.78 7.55 -11.88
N ARG A 39 -2.80 8.34 -11.48
CA ARG A 39 -1.90 9.02 -12.43
C ARG A 39 -1.07 8.03 -13.25
N ASN A 40 -0.55 6.99 -12.60
CA ASN A 40 0.31 6.01 -13.25
C ASN A 40 -0.37 5.26 -14.39
N VAL A 41 -1.69 5.05 -14.28
CA VAL A 41 -2.45 4.25 -15.25
C VAL A 41 -3.30 5.09 -16.21
N LYS A 42 -3.18 6.40 -16.14
CA LYS A 42 -4.02 7.33 -16.91
C LYS A 42 -3.59 7.44 -18.36
N THR A 43 -2.31 7.35 -18.66
CA THR A 43 -1.74 7.54 -19.98
C THR A 43 -0.49 6.67 -20.20
N GLY A 44 -0.13 6.49 -21.48
CA GLY A 44 1.14 5.89 -21.89
C GLY A 44 1.34 4.44 -21.48
N PRO A 45 2.60 4.04 -21.19
CA PRO A 45 2.93 2.65 -20.85
C PRO A 45 2.19 2.12 -19.62
N GLY A 46 1.89 3.00 -18.65
CA GLY A 46 1.14 2.64 -17.45
C GLY A 46 -0.30 2.25 -17.74
N GLU A 47 -0.98 2.99 -18.61
CA GLU A 47 -2.32 2.66 -19.07
C GLU A 47 -2.35 1.33 -19.82
N GLN A 48 -1.43 1.10 -20.73
CA GLN A 48 -1.32 -0.15 -21.46
C GLN A 48 -1.06 -1.33 -20.54
N TYR A 49 -0.10 -1.19 -19.62
CA TYR A 49 0.21 -2.21 -18.64
C TYR A 49 -1.02 -2.55 -17.79
N PHE A 50 -1.69 -1.55 -17.26
CA PHE A 50 -2.86 -1.74 -16.40
C PHE A 50 -3.99 -2.49 -17.14
N ASN A 51 -4.38 -2.01 -18.32
CA ASN A 51 -5.52 -2.56 -19.03
C ASN A 51 -5.25 -3.90 -19.71
N GLN A 52 -4.05 -4.08 -20.25
CA GLN A 52 -3.74 -5.26 -21.07
C GLN A 52 -3.08 -6.39 -20.29
N VAL A 53 -2.42 -6.09 -19.19
CA VAL A 53 -1.61 -7.04 -18.43
C VAL A 53 -2.14 -7.23 -17.02
N PHE A 54 -2.00 -6.21 -16.19
CA PHE A 54 -2.28 -6.30 -14.75
C PHE A 54 -3.71 -6.69 -14.45
N PHE A 55 -4.68 -6.01 -15.07
CA PHE A 55 -6.10 -6.25 -14.80
C PHE A 55 -6.53 -7.67 -15.16
N LYS A 56 -6.03 -8.21 -16.27
CA LYS A 56 -6.32 -9.59 -16.67
C LYS A 56 -5.75 -10.61 -15.70
N GLU A 57 -4.53 -10.39 -15.25
CA GLU A 57 -3.88 -11.27 -14.27
C GLU A 57 -4.61 -11.21 -12.91
N LEU A 58 -4.96 -10.02 -12.45
CA LEU A 58 -5.70 -9.84 -11.21
C LEU A 58 -7.08 -10.48 -11.29
N TYR A 59 -7.79 -10.30 -12.39
CA TYR A 59 -9.14 -10.85 -12.56
C TYR A 59 -9.16 -12.37 -12.43
N GLY A 60 -8.17 -13.05 -12.99
CA GLY A 60 -8.04 -14.49 -12.86
C GLY A 60 -7.80 -14.98 -11.42
N LYS A 61 -7.20 -14.14 -10.58
CA LYS A 61 -6.90 -14.45 -9.16
C LYS A 61 -7.99 -13.98 -8.20
N PHE A 62 -8.71 -12.95 -8.58
CA PHE A 62 -9.64 -12.24 -7.72
C PHE A 62 -10.74 -13.13 -7.15
N ALA A 63 -11.44 -13.88 -7.99
CA ALA A 63 -12.54 -14.74 -7.56
C ALA A 63 -12.08 -15.79 -6.54
N VAL A 64 -10.91 -16.37 -6.74
CA VAL A 64 -10.31 -17.35 -5.83
C VAL A 64 -10.00 -16.70 -4.48
N HIS A 65 -9.35 -15.52 -4.49
CA HIS A 65 -9.01 -14.79 -3.27
C HIS A 65 -10.26 -14.37 -2.48
N MET A 66 -11.28 -13.87 -3.14
CA MET A 66 -12.50 -13.45 -2.47
C MET A 66 -13.29 -14.63 -1.89
N THR A 67 -13.34 -15.75 -2.59
CA THR A 67 -13.94 -16.97 -2.07
C THR A 67 -13.21 -17.45 -0.79
N GLU A 68 -11.88 -17.48 -0.85
CA GLU A 68 -11.06 -17.86 0.31
C GLU A 68 -11.26 -16.91 1.49
N CYS A 69 -11.30 -15.61 1.23
CA CYS A 69 -11.51 -14.62 2.28
C CYS A 69 -12.91 -14.70 2.91
N THR A 70 -13.95 -14.96 2.12
CA THR A 70 -15.30 -15.18 2.64
C THR A 70 -15.34 -16.42 3.55
N GLN A 71 -14.66 -17.49 3.16
CA GLN A 71 -14.59 -18.70 3.96
C GLN A 71 -13.81 -18.50 5.26
N ARG A 72 -12.67 -17.82 5.20
CA ARG A 72 -11.80 -17.58 6.36
C ARG A 72 -12.40 -16.62 7.37
N THR A 73 -13.05 -15.56 6.89
CA THR A 73 -13.59 -14.50 7.78
C THR A 73 -15.04 -14.73 8.18
N GLY A 74 -15.80 -15.54 7.44
CA GLY A 74 -17.24 -15.70 7.61
C GLY A 74 -18.04 -14.47 7.20
N GLU A 75 -17.40 -13.47 6.59
CA GLU A 75 -18.00 -12.20 6.17
C GLU A 75 -17.88 -12.01 4.68
N ARG A 76 -18.88 -11.33 4.08
CA ARG A 76 -18.86 -10.92 2.69
C ARG A 76 -18.59 -9.44 2.57
N MET A 77 -18.00 -9.03 1.46
CA MET A 77 -17.93 -7.62 1.09
C MET A 77 -19.33 -7.10 0.75
N MET A 78 -19.75 -6.07 1.47
CA MET A 78 -21.04 -5.40 1.26
C MET A 78 -20.91 -4.03 0.62
N ALA A 79 -19.69 -3.56 0.44
CA ALA A 79 -19.37 -2.27 -0.17
C ALA A 79 -18.25 -2.46 -1.19
N ASP A 80 -18.09 -1.50 -2.09
CA ASP A 80 -17.00 -1.52 -3.06
C ASP A 80 -15.64 -1.55 -2.37
N LEU A 81 -14.74 -2.36 -2.89
CA LEU A 81 -13.38 -2.46 -2.43
C LEU A 81 -12.47 -1.61 -3.32
N HIS A 82 -11.72 -0.73 -2.70
CA HIS A 82 -10.64 0.01 -3.35
C HIS A 82 -9.30 -0.46 -2.78
N ALA A 83 -8.39 -0.83 -3.66
CA ALA A 83 -7.05 -1.23 -3.29
C ALA A 83 -6.00 -0.46 -4.09
N ALA A 84 -5.01 0.09 -3.41
CA ALA A 84 -3.81 0.62 -4.05
C ALA A 84 -2.70 -0.42 -3.88
N VAL A 85 -2.19 -0.93 -5.00
CA VAL A 85 -1.19 -2.00 -5.02
C VAL A 85 0.13 -1.46 -5.54
N GLU A 86 1.19 -1.59 -4.75
CA GLU A 86 2.55 -1.23 -5.15
C GLU A 86 3.27 -2.46 -5.69
N LEU A 87 3.75 -2.35 -6.92
CA LEU A 87 4.50 -3.39 -7.60
C LEU A 87 5.99 -3.02 -7.68
N GLY A 88 6.85 -3.99 -7.40
CA GLY A 88 8.28 -3.88 -7.64
C GLY A 88 8.63 -4.09 -9.12
N ALA A 89 9.87 -3.82 -9.49
CA ALA A 89 10.36 -3.90 -10.86
C ALA A 89 10.14 -5.26 -11.54
N ARG A 90 10.01 -6.34 -10.76
CA ARG A 90 9.78 -7.71 -11.24
C ARG A 90 8.31 -8.14 -11.16
N GLY A 91 7.41 -7.23 -10.79
CA GLY A 91 6.00 -7.54 -10.61
C GLY A 91 5.64 -8.14 -9.25
N GLN A 92 6.59 -8.25 -8.32
CA GLN A 92 6.30 -8.63 -6.95
C GLN A 92 5.46 -7.57 -6.26
N VAL A 93 4.52 -7.98 -5.44
CA VAL A 93 3.70 -7.05 -4.68
C VAL A 93 4.46 -6.60 -3.43
N LEU A 94 4.72 -5.29 -3.32
CA LEU A 94 5.45 -4.69 -2.22
C LEU A 94 4.51 -4.25 -1.09
N ARG A 95 3.38 -3.62 -1.44
CA ARG A 95 2.35 -3.18 -0.50
C ARG A 95 0.97 -3.24 -1.11
N VAL A 96 -0.03 -3.45 -0.26
CA VAL A 96 -1.44 -3.35 -0.61
C VAL A 96 -2.16 -2.53 0.44
N LEU A 97 -2.74 -1.41 0.04
CA LEU A 97 -3.58 -0.58 0.89
C LEU A 97 -5.02 -0.74 0.46
N VAL A 98 -5.94 -0.94 1.40
CA VAL A 98 -7.36 -1.20 1.11
C VAL A 98 -8.28 -0.24 1.82
N ARG A 99 -9.43 0.01 1.20
CA ARG A 99 -10.55 0.77 1.76
C ARG A 99 -11.87 0.12 1.30
N PRO A 100 -12.82 -0.19 2.21
CA PRO A 100 -12.74 -0.06 3.66
C PRO A 100 -11.81 -1.11 4.28
N GLU A 101 -11.23 -0.81 5.44
CA GLU A 101 -10.42 -1.74 6.22
C GLU A 101 -11.31 -2.62 7.09
N ILE A 102 -11.83 -3.68 6.52
CA ILE A 102 -12.64 -4.70 7.19
C ILE A 102 -11.98 -6.07 7.03
N LYS A 103 -12.45 -7.08 7.77
CA LYS A 103 -11.83 -8.42 7.73
C LYS A 103 -11.69 -9.00 6.32
N PRO A 104 -12.72 -8.98 5.44
CA PRO A 104 -12.56 -9.51 4.09
C PRO A 104 -11.55 -8.74 3.23
N SER A 105 -11.53 -7.41 3.33
CA SER A 105 -10.59 -6.60 2.56
C SER A 105 -9.15 -6.74 3.01
N LYS A 106 -8.92 -6.88 4.30
CA LYS A 106 -7.59 -7.16 4.87
C LYS A 106 -7.09 -8.55 4.45
N CYS A 107 -7.97 -9.55 4.49
CA CYS A 107 -7.67 -10.88 3.99
C CYS A 107 -7.27 -10.84 2.50
N PHE A 108 -8.04 -10.14 1.67
CA PHE A 108 -7.74 -9.94 0.27
C PHE A 108 -6.38 -9.30 0.05
N ALA A 109 -6.06 -8.24 0.80
CA ALA A 109 -4.76 -7.60 0.75
C ALA A 109 -3.62 -8.57 1.08
N ASP A 110 -3.78 -9.40 2.09
CA ASP A 110 -2.78 -10.41 2.49
C ASP A 110 -2.56 -11.47 1.41
N LEU A 111 -3.61 -11.90 0.73
CA LEU A 111 -3.50 -12.86 -0.38
C LEU A 111 -2.84 -12.25 -1.61
N VAL A 112 -3.26 -11.05 -2.01
CA VAL A 112 -2.66 -10.33 -3.15
C VAL A 112 -1.19 -10.04 -2.91
N LYS A 113 -0.80 -9.77 -1.67
CA LYS A 113 0.60 -9.52 -1.32
C LYS A 113 1.53 -10.70 -1.62
N ARG A 114 1.00 -11.91 -1.73
CA ARG A 114 1.75 -13.12 -2.07
C ARG A 114 1.81 -13.39 -3.58
N ASP A 115 1.04 -12.64 -4.37
CA ASP A 115 1.01 -12.80 -5.82
C ASP A 115 2.21 -12.11 -6.47
N THR A 116 2.51 -12.59 -7.67
CA THR A 116 3.47 -11.96 -8.58
C THR A 116 2.76 -11.68 -9.89
N PHE A 117 2.91 -10.47 -10.39
CA PHE A 117 2.38 -10.02 -11.66
C PHE A 117 3.50 -9.86 -12.68
N SER A 118 3.15 -9.69 -13.95
CA SER A 118 4.12 -9.31 -14.95
C SER A 118 4.75 -7.96 -14.60
N ALA A 119 6.00 -7.76 -14.99
CA ALA A 119 6.77 -6.56 -14.64
C ALA A 119 6.08 -5.27 -15.07
N PRO A 120 5.92 -4.29 -14.16
CA PRO A 120 5.36 -2.99 -14.49
C PRO A 120 6.36 -2.11 -15.27
N PRO A 121 5.92 -0.94 -15.80
CA PRO A 121 6.81 -0.03 -16.52
C PRO A 121 7.98 0.52 -15.71
N SER A 122 7.85 0.58 -14.39
CA SER A 122 8.88 1.07 -13.47
C SER A 122 8.80 0.39 -12.11
N ASP A 123 9.87 0.51 -11.33
CA ASP A 123 9.89 0.05 -9.95
C ASP A 123 8.97 0.93 -9.07
N HIS A 124 8.49 0.37 -7.95
CA HIS A 124 7.55 1.06 -7.06
C HIS A 124 6.32 1.64 -7.78
N PHE A 125 5.75 0.84 -8.67
CA PHE A 125 4.64 1.23 -9.51
C PHE A 125 3.31 0.96 -8.81
N TRP A 126 2.56 2.01 -8.48
CA TRP A 126 1.25 1.90 -7.88
C TRP A 126 0.16 1.74 -8.93
N VAL A 127 -0.74 0.78 -8.69
CA VAL A 127 -1.92 0.55 -9.53
C VAL A 127 -3.20 0.63 -8.68
N PRO A 128 -4.27 1.26 -9.20
CA PRO A 128 -5.55 1.33 -8.50
C PRO A 128 -6.41 0.13 -8.87
N VAL A 129 -7.04 -0.47 -7.89
CA VAL A 129 -8.00 -1.56 -8.09
C VAL A 129 -9.33 -1.18 -7.45
N THR A 130 -10.38 -1.17 -8.24
CA THR A 130 -11.75 -0.98 -7.75
C THR A 130 -12.57 -2.22 -8.08
N ILE A 131 -13.16 -2.81 -7.07
CA ILE A 131 -14.02 -3.97 -7.21
C ILE A 131 -15.40 -3.61 -6.69
N LYS A 132 -16.36 -3.65 -7.59
CA LYS A 132 -17.75 -3.36 -7.27
C LYS A 132 -18.48 -4.64 -6.90
N PHE A 133 -19.13 -4.61 -5.76
CA PHE A 133 -19.97 -5.68 -5.29
C PHE A 133 -21.43 -5.25 -5.47
N THR A 134 -22.14 -5.92 -6.37
CA THR A 134 -23.58 -5.73 -6.48
C THR A 134 -24.28 -6.64 -5.48
N ALA A 135 -25.16 -6.06 -4.66
CA ALA A 135 -26.08 -6.86 -3.84
C ALA A 135 -27.02 -7.65 -4.78
N GLN A 136 -27.01 -8.98 -4.62
CA GLN A 136 -28.02 -9.84 -5.23
C GLN A 136 -29.17 -10.06 -4.27
#